data_bd2380a908d1f2cbb518e4e7a569fcc3
#
_entry.id   bd2380a908d1f2cbb518e4e7a569fcc3
#
_cell.length_a   1.000
_cell.length_b   1.000
_cell.length_c   1.000
_cell.angle_alpha   90.00
_cell.angle_beta   90.00
_cell.angle_gamma   90.00
#
_symmetry.space_group_name_H-M   'P 1'
#
loop_
_entity.id
_entity.type
_entity.pdbx_description
1 polymer ?
#
loop_
_entity_poly.entity_id
_entity_poly.type
_entity_poly.pdbx_seq_one_letter_code
_entity_poly.pdbx_strand_id
1 'polypeptide(L)'
;MNLKGKKINRVSMRNNAYEIIKNAIISGELKPEMKIKDKELSEQLGISRTPIREAMLRLEDEEFIISKPNSFTMVAPINITEVKEIYSIVIALETLALQEAFIHSTPSQLKQLEDINNLYKKAIEESNANKCLTYDIEFHAHIVKMSKNKELEKLLTKLKDKIIRVESFYFHKAIPKQKSINEHDMIIDGLRNKKHKEAEDMLRNNWLNSLNNILSEDE
;
A
#
# COMPACT_ATOMS: atom_id res chain seq x y z
N MET A 1 -35.31 25.01 -18.20
CA MET A 1 -34.26 24.43 -17.36
C MET A 1 -32.95 24.58 -18.11
N ASN A 2 -32.05 25.47 -17.67
CA ASN A 2 -30.83 25.81 -18.42
C ASN A 2 -29.65 25.11 -17.78
N LEU A 3 -29.26 23.94 -18.32
CA LEU A 3 -28.10 23.12 -17.87
C LEU A 3 -26.80 23.45 -18.62
N LYS A 4 -26.76 24.63 -19.28
CA LYS A 4 -25.52 25.11 -19.91
C LYS A 4 -24.48 25.44 -18.82
N GLY A 5 -23.51 24.54 -18.61
CA GLY A 5 -22.34 24.81 -17.78
C GLY A 5 -21.84 23.68 -16.88
N LYS A 6 -22.55 22.58 -16.71
CA LYS A 6 -22.05 21.41 -15.98
C LYS A 6 -21.68 20.28 -16.94
N LYS A 7 -20.60 20.44 -17.70
CA LYS A 7 -19.92 19.28 -18.28
C LYS A 7 -19.33 18.49 -17.16
N ILE A 8 -19.94 17.36 -16.77
CA ILE A 8 -19.28 16.35 -15.97
C ILE A 8 -18.09 15.87 -16.81
N ASN A 9 -16.90 16.18 -16.34
CA ASN A 9 -15.69 15.92 -17.09
C ASN A 9 -15.53 14.38 -17.19
N ARG A 10 -15.54 13.83 -18.38
CA ARG A 10 -15.38 12.39 -18.66
C ARG A 10 -14.14 11.81 -17.99
N VAL A 11 -13.06 12.59 -17.92
CA VAL A 11 -11.79 12.30 -17.24
C VAL A 11 -12.04 12.10 -15.72
N SER A 12 -12.93 12.86 -15.10
CA SER A 12 -13.28 12.71 -13.68
C SER A 12 -13.98 11.38 -13.40
N MET A 13 -14.96 10.96 -14.21
CA MET A 13 -15.69 9.70 -14.00
C MET A 13 -14.77 8.47 -14.18
N ARG A 14 -13.90 8.49 -15.20
CA ARG A 14 -12.91 7.43 -15.40
C ARG A 14 -11.94 7.31 -14.21
N ASN A 15 -11.42 8.45 -13.75
CA ASN A 15 -10.49 8.45 -12.62
C ASN A 15 -11.18 8.02 -11.33
N ASN A 16 -12.41 8.46 -11.08
CA ASN A 16 -13.18 8.03 -9.90
C ASN A 16 -13.47 6.52 -9.95
N ALA A 17 -13.88 6.00 -11.12
CA ALA A 17 -14.09 4.56 -11.27
C ALA A 17 -12.81 3.76 -11.03
N TYR A 18 -11.69 4.24 -11.59
CA TYR A 18 -10.38 3.62 -11.38
C TYR A 18 -10.01 3.59 -9.88
N GLU A 19 -10.09 4.72 -9.18
CA GLU A 19 -9.75 4.79 -7.74
C GLU A 19 -10.67 3.89 -6.90
N ILE A 20 -11.97 3.87 -7.17
CA ILE A 20 -12.92 3.02 -6.44
C ILE A 20 -12.59 1.54 -6.65
N ILE A 21 -12.41 1.10 -7.90
CA ILE A 21 -12.12 -0.30 -8.21
C ILE A 21 -10.75 -0.69 -7.66
N LYS A 22 -9.73 0.15 -7.82
CA LYS A 22 -8.39 -0.05 -7.28
C LYS A 22 -8.42 -0.24 -5.77
N ASN A 23 -9.09 0.67 -5.05
CA ASN A 23 -9.21 0.58 -3.60
C ASN A 23 -9.93 -0.69 -3.15
N ALA A 24 -10.99 -1.11 -3.86
CA ALA A 24 -11.69 -2.36 -3.57
C ALA A 24 -10.79 -3.60 -3.78
N ILE A 25 -9.88 -3.56 -4.76
CA ILE A 25 -8.89 -4.63 -4.96
C ILE A 25 -7.83 -4.60 -3.85
N ILE A 26 -7.31 -3.42 -3.53
CA ILE A 26 -6.26 -3.26 -2.51
C ILE A 26 -6.78 -3.62 -1.12
N SER A 27 -8.02 -3.25 -0.77
CA SER A 27 -8.64 -3.59 0.51
C SER A 27 -9.08 -5.06 0.64
N GLY A 28 -9.05 -5.82 -0.47
CA GLY A 28 -9.51 -7.21 -0.51
C GLY A 28 -11.04 -7.36 -0.60
N GLU A 29 -11.81 -6.29 -0.80
CA GLU A 29 -13.24 -6.35 -1.11
C GLU A 29 -13.46 -7.09 -2.44
N LEU A 30 -12.67 -6.77 -3.47
CA LEU A 30 -12.53 -7.57 -4.68
C LEU A 30 -11.33 -8.51 -4.51
N LYS A 31 -11.62 -9.77 -4.18
CA LYS A 31 -10.61 -10.79 -3.87
C LYS A 31 -9.78 -11.21 -5.08
N PRO A 32 -8.53 -11.68 -4.91
CA PRO A 32 -7.77 -12.31 -5.97
C PRO A 32 -8.60 -13.38 -6.70
N GLU A 33 -8.45 -13.49 -8.02
CA GLU A 33 -9.15 -14.40 -8.92
C GLU A 33 -10.67 -14.17 -9.06
N MET A 34 -11.23 -13.19 -8.34
CA MET A 34 -12.64 -12.82 -8.49
C MET A 34 -12.90 -12.30 -9.91
N LYS A 35 -13.88 -12.90 -10.59
CA LYS A 35 -14.33 -12.42 -11.90
C LYS A 35 -15.09 -11.12 -11.75
N ILE A 36 -14.77 -10.15 -12.60
CA ILE A 36 -15.39 -8.82 -12.64
C ILE A 36 -15.96 -8.56 -14.04
N LYS A 37 -17.09 -7.86 -14.11
CA LYS A 37 -17.74 -7.51 -15.37
C LYS A 37 -18.03 -6.02 -15.42
N ASP A 38 -17.69 -5.40 -16.54
CA ASP A 38 -17.94 -3.97 -16.79
C ASP A 38 -19.43 -3.58 -16.62
N LYS A 39 -20.36 -4.50 -16.95
CA LYS A 39 -21.80 -4.29 -16.75
C LYS A 39 -22.16 -4.19 -15.27
N GLU A 40 -21.69 -5.13 -14.45
CA GLU A 40 -21.97 -5.18 -13.00
C GLU A 40 -21.41 -3.93 -12.30
N LEU A 41 -20.16 -3.56 -12.61
CA LEU A 41 -19.52 -2.35 -12.08
C LEU A 41 -20.25 -1.07 -12.54
N SER A 42 -20.72 -1.02 -13.79
CA SER A 42 -21.51 0.09 -14.33
C SER A 42 -22.83 0.28 -13.56
N GLU A 43 -23.52 -0.81 -13.24
CA GLU A 43 -24.77 -0.80 -12.48
C GLU A 43 -24.53 -0.36 -11.01
N GLN A 44 -23.49 -0.91 -10.36
CA GLN A 44 -23.16 -0.58 -8.97
C GLN A 44 -22.69 0.86 -8.79
N LEU A 45 -21.89 1.39 -9.71
CA LEU A 45 -21.34 2.74 -9.62
C LEU A 45 -22.26 3.81 -10.26
N GLY A 46 -23.35 3.40 -10.91
CA GLY A 46 -24.31 4.33 -11.52
C GLY A 46 -23.73 5.14 -12.69
N ILE A 47 -22.73 4.64 -13.39
CA ILE A 47 -22.08 5.29 -14.53
C ILE A 47 -22.08 4.39 -15.77
N SER A 48 -21.91 4.98 -16.96
CA SER A 48 -21.89 4.21 -18.20
C SER A 48 -20.68 3.27 -18.28
N ARG A 49 -20.76 2.22 -19.11
CA ARG A 49 -19.71 1.19 -19.26
C ARG A 49 -18.39 1.72 -19.84
N THR A 50 -18.41 2.81 -20.60
CA THR A 50 -17.20 3.36 -21.22
C THR A 50 -16.14 3.78 -20.20
N PRO A 51 -16.41 4.68 -19.21
CA PRO A 51 -15.43 5.03 -18.19
C PRO A 51 -15.00 3.84 -17.33
N ILE A 52 -15.89 2.85 -17.10
CA ILE A 52 -15.53 1.60 -16.42
C ILE A 52 -14.47 0.82 -17.21
N ARG A 53 -14.68 0.60 -18.51
CA ARG A 53 -13.72 -0.09 -19.36
C ARG A 53 -12.38 0.62 -19.44
N GLU A 54 -12.38 1.96 -19.55
CA GLU A 54 -11.16 2.76 -19.51
C GLU A 54 -10.42 2.63 -18.18
N ALA A 55 -11.14 2.57 -17.05
CA ALA A 55 -10.57 2.32 -15.73
C ALA A 55 -10.00 0.89 -15.63
N MET A 56 -10.72 -0.11 -16.12
CA MET A 56 -10.26 -1.51 -16.13
C MET A 56 -9.01 -1.70 -16.99
N LEU A 57 -8.91 -1.08 -18.17
CA LEU A 57 -7.70 -1.12 -19.00
C LEU A 57 -6.49 -0.58 -18.22
N ARG A 58 -6.66 0.55 -17.51
CA ARG A 58 -5.59 1.10 -16.69
C ARG A 58 -5.19 0.17 -15.54
N LEU A 59 -6.15 -0.51 -14.90
CA LEU A 59 -5.88 -1.50 -13.86
C LEU A 59 -5.19 -2.75 -14.40
N GLU A 60 -5.45 -3.11 -15.67
CA GLU A 60 -4.75 -4.17 -16.38
C GLU A 60 -3.31 -3.79 -16.70
N ASP A 61 -3.06 -2.57 -17.18
CA ASP A 61 -1.71 -2.02 -17.40
C ASP A 61 -0.90 -1.94 -16.08
N GLU A 62 -1.57 -1.77 -14.94
CA GLU A 62 -0.97 -1.76 -13.58
C GLU A 62 -0.95 -3.17 -12.94
N GLU A 63 -1.37 -4.22 -13.65
CA GLU A 63 -1.37 -5.63 -13.22
C GLU A 63 -2.28 -5.94 -12.02
N PHE A 64 -3.28 -5.09 -11.74
CA PHE A 64 -4.30 -5.37 -10.71
C PHE A 64 -5.40 -6.30 -11.21
N ILE A 65 -5.64 -6.33 -12.52
CA ILE A 65 -6.57 -7.25 -13.16
C ILE A 65 -5.93 -7.91 -14.38
N ILE A 66 -6.45 -9.05 -14.78
CA ILE A 66 -6.07 -9.75 -15.99
C ILE A 66 -7.31 -10.02 -16.84
N SER A 67 -7.18 -9.86 -18.15
CA SER A 67 -8.25 -10.15 -19.11
C SER A 67 -7.82 -11.22 -20.09
N LYS A 68 -8.73 -12.18 -20.32
CA LYS A 68 -8.60 -13.13 -21.41
C LYS A 68 -9.64 -12.75 -22.48
N PRO A 69 -9.22 -12.35 -23.69
CA PRO A 69 -10.14 -11.93 -24.74
C PRO A 69 -11.28 -12.94 -24.93
N ASN A 70 -12.52 -12.45 -25.05
CA ASN A 70 -13.75 -13.24 -25.24
C ASN A 70 -14.02 -14.30 -24.15
N SER A 71 -13.38 -14.23 -22.98
CA SER A 71 -13.53 -15.22 -21.92
C SER A 71 -13.89 -14.55 -20.57
N PHE A 72 -12.95 -13.93 -19.92
CA PHE A 72 -13.17 -13.29 -18.61
C PHE A 72 -12.22 -12.14 -18.37
N THR A 73 -12.61 -11.28 -17.44
CA THR A 73 -11.73 -10.35 -16.71
C THR A 73 -11.83 -10.69 -15.24
N MET A 74 -10.71 -10.75 -14.54
CA MET A 74 -10.67 -11.05 -13.11
C MET A 74 -9.58 -10.25 -12.41
N VAL A 75 -9.71 -10.12 -11.11
CA VAL A 75 -8.65 -9.61 -10.23
C VAL A 75 -7.44 -10.53 -10.37
N ALA A 76 -6.26 -9.96 -10.60
CA ALA A 76 -5.03 -10.74 -10.76
C ALA A 76 -4.78 -11.63 -9.54
N PRO A 77 -4.30 -12.87 -9.67
CA PRO A 77 -3.87 -13.67 -8.54
C PRO A 77 -2.70 -12.99 -7.79
N ILE A 78 -2.43 -13.41 -6.57
CA ILE A 78 -1.21 -13.03 -5.86
C ILE A 78 -0.12 -14.04 -6.24
N ASN A 79 0.98 -13.54 -6.79
CA ASN A 79 2.12 -14.36 -7.17
C ASN A 79 3.25 -14.19 -6.15
N ILE A 80 3.56 -15.22 -5.41
CA ILE A 80 4.58 -15.19 -4.33
C ILE A 80 5.98 -14.86 -4.86
N THR A 81 6.32 -15.27 -6.07
CA THR A 81 7.61 -14.90 -6.67
C THR A 81 7.66 -13.38 -6.90
N GLU A 82 6.61 -12.79 -7.46
CA GLU A 82 6.51 -11.34 -7.64
C GLU A 82 6.53 -10.61 -6.30
N VAL A 83 5.85 -11.14 -5.28
CA VAL A 83 5.88 -10.57 -3.91
C VAL A 83 7.31 -10.47 -3.39
N LYS A 84 8.11 -11.55 -3.48
CA LYS A 84 9.53 -11.54 -3.05
C LYS A 84 10.36 -10.48 -3.80
N GLU A 85 10.14 -10.35 -5.11
CA GLU A 85 10.82 -9.35 -5.94
C GLU A 85 10.46 -7.92 -5.51
N ILE A 86 9.17 -7.63 -5.31
CA ILE A 86 8.68 -6.31 -4.87
C ILE A 86 9.26 -5.96 -3.49
N TYR A 87 9.22 -6.89 -2.53
CA TYR A 87 9.78 -6.65 -1.19
C TYR A 87 11.27 -6.34 -1.24
N SER A 88 12.05 -7.04 -2.08
CA SER A 88 13.48 -6.76 -2.25
C SER A 88 13.75 -5.34 -2.72
N ILE A 89 12.95 -4.84 -3.66
CA ILE A 89 13.05 -3.47 -4.20
C ILE A 89 12.63 -2.44 -3.13
N VAL A 90 11.51 -2.69 -2.43
CA VAL A 90 11.02 -1.76 -1.40
C VAL A 90 12.02 -1.66 -0.24
N ILE A 91 12.61 -2.76 0.21
CA ILE A 91 13.67 -2.75 1.23
C ILE A 91 14.84 -1.85 0.79
N ALA A 92 15.30 -1.98 -0.44
CA ALA A 92 16.39 -1.16 -0.96
C ALA A 92 16.04 0.33 -1.02
N LEU A 93 14.86 0.66 -1.54
CA LEU A 93 14.40 2.03 -1.68
C LEU A 93 14.07 2.69 -0.34
N GLU A 94 13.44 1.98 0.60
CA GLU A 94 13.18 2.55 1.93
C GLU A 94 14.44 2.67 2.78
N THR A 95 15.43 1.78 2.60
CA THR A 95 16.75 1.96 3.22
C THR A 95 17.40 3.25 2.71
N LEU A 96 17.33 3.54 1.41
CA LEU A 96 17.79 4.82 0.86
C LEU A 96 16.99 6.00 1.45
N ALA A 97 15.67 5.87 1.56
CA ALA A 97 14.83 6.90 2.19
C ALA A 97 15.26 7.18 3.64
N LEU A 98 15.54 6.14 4.41
CA LEU A 98 15.99 6.26 5.78
C LEU A 98 17.37 6.96 5.87
N GLN A 99 18.31 6.62 4.99
CA GLN A 99 19.62 7.28 4.91
C GLN A 99 19.48 8.79 4.63
N GLU A 100 18.63 9.19 3.71
CA GLU A 100 18.34 10.58 3.43
C GLU A 100 17.59 11.26 4.58
N ALA A 101 16.70 10.53 5.28
CA ALA A 101 15.99 11.04 6.45
C ALA A 101 16.95 11.40 7.61
N PHE A 102 18.07 10.70 7.78
CA PHE A 102 19.11 11.09 8.75
C PHE A 102 19.67 12.49 8.51
N ILE A 103 19.67 12.94 7.26
CA ILE A 103 20.19 14.25 6.86
C ILE A 103 19.11 15.32 7.00
N HIS A 104 17.86 14.98 6.66
CA HIS A 104 16.79 15.95 6.42
C HIS A 104 15.72 16.00 7.52
N SER A 105 15.70 15.03 8.45
CA SER A 105 14.68 14.96 9.50
C SER A 105 14.74 16.15 10.45
N THR A 106 13.58 16.56 10.92
CA THR A 106 13.42 17.59 11.94
C THR A 106 12.86 16.97 13.24
N PRO A 107 13.07 17.61 14.41
CA PRO A 107 12.47 17.13 15.67
C PRO A 107 10.95 16.97 15.60
N SER A 108 10.26 17.85 14.86
CA SER A 108 8.81 17.76 14.64
C SER A 108 8.41 16.50 13.85
N GLN A 109 9.18 16.14 12.80
CA GLN A 109 8.92 14.94 12.03
C GLN A 109 9.21 13.66 12.82
N LEU A 110 10.27 13.66 13.63
CA LEU A 110 10.52 12.53 14.54
C LEU A 110 9.39 12.36 15.55
N LYS A 111 8.85 13.47 16.08
CA LYS A 111 7.69 13.41 16.97
C LYS A 111 6.46 12.86 16.27
N GLN A 112 6.20 13.25 15.02
CA GLN A 112 5.10 12.70 14.24
C GLN A 112 5.28 11.19 14.00
N LEU A 113 6.50 10.73 13.72
CA LEU A 113 6.80 9.30 13.55
C LEU A 113 6.52 8.50 14.85
N GLU A 114 6.87 9.07 16.00
CA GLU A 114 6.51 8.49 17.31
C GLU A 114 5.01 8.43 17.55
N ASP A 115 4.29 9.50 17.21
CA ASP A 115 2.86 9.56 17.38
C ASP A 115 2.15 8.50 16.50
N ILE A 116 2.61 8.30 15.26
CA ILE A 116 2.13 7.22 14.38
C ILE A 116 2.41 5.84 15.01
N ASN A 117 3.62 5.61 15.51
CA ASN A 117 3.96 4.34 16.16
C ASN A 117 3.14 4.08 17.44
N ASN A 118 2.80 5.12 18.18
CA ASN A 118 1.91 5.01 19.36
C ASN A 118 0.47 4.63 18.94
N LEU A 119 -0.02 5.15 17.81
CA LEU A 119 -1.31 4.73 17.26
C LEU A 119 -1.26 3.26 16.78
N TYR A 120 -0.14 2.83 16.19
CA TYR A 120 0.09 1.43 15.84
C TYR A 120 0.07 0.51 17.06
N LYS A 121 0.79 0.86 18.14
CA LYS A 121 0.77 0.13 19.42
C LYS A 121 -0.66 -0.05 19.95
N LYS A 122 -1.43 1.05 19.99
CA LYS A 122 -2.82 1.03 20.43
C LYS A 122 -3.70 0.14 19.54
N ALA A 123 -3.49 0.17 18.22
CA ALA A 123 -4.23 -0.70 17.30
C ALA A 123 -3.96 -2.18 17.55
N ILE A 124 -2.73 -2.55 17.92
CA ILE A 124 -2.36 -3.92 18.32
C ILE A 124 -3.06 -4.32 19.64
N GLU A 125 -3.06 -3.44 20.65
CA GLU A 125 -3.77 -3.66 21.91
C GLU A 125 -5.28 -3.86 21.69
N GLU A 126 -5.87 -3.10 20.75
CA GLU A 126 -7.27 -3.22 20.35
C GLU A 126 -7.53 -4.46 19.46
N SER A 127 -6.51 -5.21 19.08
CA SER A 127 -6.59 -6.31 18.10
C SER A 127 -7.27 -5.90 16.79
N ASN A 128 -7.06 -4.66 16.35
CA ASN A 128 -7.67 -4.08 15.16
C ASN A 128 -6.72 -4.17 13.95
N ALA A 129 -6.80 -5.28 13.20
CA ALA A 129 -5.92 -5.55 12.06
C ALA A 129 -5.91 -4.42 11.01
N ASN A 130 -7.06 -3.85 10.68
CA ASN A 130 -7.14 -2.76 9.68
C ASN A 130 -6.41 -1.50 10.14
N LYS A 131 -6.55 -1.12 11.42
CA LYS A 131 -5.81 0.02 11.98
C LYS A 131 -4.31 -0.28 12.05
N CYS A 132 -3.93 -1.51 12.40
CA CYS A 132 -2.53 -1.91 12.40
C CYS A 132 -1.92 -1.71 11.02
N LEU A 133 -2.52 -2.26 9.97
CA LEU A 133 -2.04 -2.08 8.60
C LEU A 133 -1.98 -0.60 8.20
N THR A 134 -3.00 0.19 8.55
CA THR A 134 -3.03 1.63 8.23
C THR A 134 -1.85 2.37 8.87
N TYR A 135 -1.61 2.18 10.16
CA TYR A 135 -0.55 2.90 10.87
C TYR A 135 0.86 2.39 10.51
N ASP A 136 1.01 1.12 10.18
CA ASP A 136 2.25 0.58 9.63
C ASP A 136 2.62 1.25 8.30
N ILE A 137 1.65 1.31 7.36
CA ILE A 137 1.80 2.01 6.08
C ILE A 137 2.15 3.49 6.30
N GLU A 138 1.48 4.16 7.24
CA GLU A 138 1.75 5.57 7.57
C GLU A 138 3.15 5.76 8.15
N PHE A 139 3.63 4.83 8.99
CA PHE A 139 4.97 4.87 9.57
C PHE A 139 6.04 4.85 8.47
N HIS A 140 5.98 3.89 7.58
CA HIS A 140 6.90 3.77 6.45
C HIS A 140 6.79 4.95 5.47
N ALA A 141 5.57 5.39 5.15
CA ALA A 141 5.35 6.57 4.30
C ALA A 141 5.93 7.85 4.91
N HIS A 142 5.90 7.97 6.25
CA HIS A 142 6.47 9.13 6.94
C HIS A 142 8.00 9.15 6.84
N ILE A 143 8.68 8.01 6.96
CA ILE A 143 10.14 7.89 6.74
C ILE A 143 10.48 8.33 5.30
N VAL A 144 9.74 7.82 4.31
CA VAL A 144 9.94 8.21 2.90
C VAL A 144 9.76 9.71 2.70
N LYS A 145 8.75 10.31 3.31
CA LYS A 145 8.53 11.76 3.26
C LYS A 145 9.65 12.56 3.92
N MET A 146 10.24 12.03 5.01
CA MET A 146 11.38 12.66 5.70
C MET A 146 12.63 12.71 4.82
N SER A 147 12.80 11.82 3.86
CA SER A 147 13.92 11.83 2.90
C SER A 147 13.94 13.07 2.02
N LYS A 148 12.79 13.72 1.80
CA LYS A 148 12.55 14.80 0.84
C LYS A 148 12.83 14.44 -0.62
N ASN A 149 13.02 13.17 -0.93
CA ASN A 149 13.26 12.65 -2.27
C ASN A 149 11.92 12.33 -2.97
N LYS A 150 11.45 13.28 -3.77
CA LYS A 150 10.16 13.16 -4.46
C LYS A 150 10.12 12.06 -5.52
N GLU A 151 11.24 11.73 -6.15
CA GLU A 151 11.27 10.64 -7.13
C GLU A 151 11.21 9.28 -6.43
N LEU A 152 11.90 9.14 -5.31
CA LEU A 152 11.80 7.96 -4.45
C LEU A 152 10.36 7.76 -3.96
N GLU A 153 9.72 8.83 -3.48
CA GLU A 153 8.31 8.80 -3.02
C GLU A 153 7.36 8.32 -4.13
N LYS A 154 7.52 8.80 -5.36
CA LYS A 154 6.71 8.36 -6.52
C LYS A 154 6.91 6.88 -6.86
N LEU A 155 8.16 6.40 -6.83
CA LEU A 155 8.45 5.00 -7.11
C LEU A 155 7.85 4.09 -6.04
N LEU A 156 8.06 4.42 -4.76
CA LEU A 156 7.53 3.64 -3.64
C LEU A 156 6.01 3.64 -3.60
N THR A 157 5.34 4.76 -3.93
CA THR A 157 3.87 4.80 -3.95
C THR A 157 3.27 3.73 -4.86
N LYS A 158 3.85 3.51 -6.06
CA LYS A 158 3.36 2.48 -7.00
C LYS A 158 3.57 1.05 -6.48
N LEU A 159 4.74 0.80 -5.86
CA LEU A 159 5.06 -0.51 -5.30
C LEU A 159 4.25 -0.80 -4.03
N LYS A 160 3.98 0.23 -3.21
CA LYS A 160 3.20 0.10 -1.98
C LYS A 160 1.76 -0.35 -2.24
N ASP A 161 1.13 0.10 -3.32
CA ASP A 161 -0.22 -0.37 -3.65
C ASP A 161 -0.25 -1.91 -3.83
N LYS A 162 0.78 -2.49 -4.46
CA LYS A 162 0.92 -3.95 -4.61
C LYS A 162 1.19 -4.62 -3.26
N ILE A 163 2.05 -4.05 -2.41
CA ILE A 163 2.32 -4.57 -1.06
C ILE A 163 1.06 -4.52 -0.20
N ILE A 164 0.38 -3.38 -0.14
CA ILE A 164 -0.83 -3.21 0.66
C ILE A 164 -1.89 -4.24 0.27
N ARG A 165 -2.04 -4.51 -1.03
CA ARG A 165 -2.94 -5.53 -1.54
C ARG A 165 -2.58 -6.92 -0.98
N VAL A 166 -1.30 -7.29 -1.02
CA VAL A 166 -0.81 -8.57 -0.48
C VAL A 166 -1.02 -8.63 1.03
N GLU A 167 -0.59 -7.61 1.75
CA GLU A 167 -0.75 -7.53 3.20
C GLU A 167 -2.23 -7.54 3.61
N SER A 168 -3.11 -6.80 2.93
CA SER A 168 -4.55 -6.84 3.19
C SER A 168 -5.14 -8.24 3.02
N PHE A 169 -4.65 -9.02 2.07
CA PHE A 169 -5.12 -10.38 1.84
C PHE A 169 -4.67 -11.36 2.93
N TYR A 170 -3.42 -11.26 3.36
CA TYR A 170 -2.84 -12.16 4.37
C TYR A 170 -3.03 -11.67 5.82
N PHE A 171 -3.15 -10.36 6.04
CA PHE A 171 -3.17 -9.73 7.37
C PHE A 171 -4.36 -10.11 8.23
N HIS A 172 -5.49 -10.50 7.64
CA HIS A 172 -6.66 -11.01 8.39
C HIS A 172 -6.37 -12.32 9.14
N LYS A 173 -5.25 -12.98 8.82
CA LYS A 173 -4.85 -14.25 9.44
C LYS A 173 -3.81 -14.09 10.56
N ALA A 174 -3.04 -13.01 10.57
CA ALA A 174 -1.99 -12.78 11.55
C ALA A 174 -1.96 -11.31 12.01
N ILE A 175 -2.38 -11.04 13.24
CA ILE A 175 -2.18 -9.71 13.87
C ILE A 175 -0.68 -9.47 14.03
N PRO A 176 -0.15 -8.27 13.67
CA PRO A 176 1.24 -7.92 13.88
C PRO A 176 1.64 -8.14 15.33
N LYS A 177 2.76 -8.81 15.51
CA LYS A 177 3.24 -9.16 16.85
C LYS A 177 4.00 -7.96 17.45
N GLN A 178 4.16 -7.96 18.78
CA GLN A 178 4.99 -7.03 19.55
C GLN A 178 6.36 -6.73 18.92
N LYS A 179 6.85 -7.64 18.05
CA LYS A 179 8.12 -7.52 17.36
C LYS A 179 8.19 -6.28 16.45
N SER A 180 7.16 -5.99 15.65
CA SER A 180 7.13 -4.80 14.77
C SER A 180 7.16 -3.51 15.57
N ILE A 181 6.50 -3.47 16.75
CA ILE A 181 6.58 -2.30 17.65
C ILE A 181 8.02 -2.03 18.04
N ASN A 182 8.73 -3.07 18.49
CA ASN A 182 10.12 -2.94 18.92
C ASN A 182 11.04 -2.50 17.77
N GLU A 183 10.80 -3.01 16.56
CA GLU A 183 11.54 -2.62 15.36
C GLU A 183 11.31 -1.14 15.02
N HIS A 184 10.07 -0.68 15.05
CA HIS A 184 9.73 0.75 14.85
C HIS A 184 10.40 1.64 15.93
N ASP A 185 10.33 1.24 17.20
CA ASP A 185 10.98 1.98 18.30
C ASP A 185 12.50 2.09 18.09
N MET A 186 13.16 1.02 17.61
CA MET A 186 14.59 1.03 17.32
C MET A 186 14.93 1.88 16.08
N ILE A 187 14.08 1.94 15.06
CA ILE A 187 14.24 2.84 13.92
C ILE A 187 14.15 4.29 14.38
N ILE A 188 13.16 4.64 15.23
CA ILE A 188 12.99 5.98 15.78
C ILE A 188 14.20 6.37 16.64
N ASP A 189 14.65 5.46 17.54
CA ASP A 189 15.83 5.68 18.39
C ASP A 189 17.09 5.90 17.53
N GLY A 190 17.25 5.09 16.49
CA GLY A 190 18.35 5.24 15.55
C GLY A 190 18.35 6.59 14.86
N LEU A 191 17.21 7.05 14.36
CA LEU A 191 17.07 8.39 13.75
C LEU A 191 17.39 9.51 14.75
N ARG A 192 16.92 9.40 16.01
CA ARG A 192 17.15 10.38 17.06
C ARG A 192 18.60 10.46 17.48
N ASN A 193 19.24 9.33 17.67
CA ASN A 193 20.59 9.21 18.20
C ASN A 193 21.67 9.03 17.12
N LYS A 194 21.28 9.17 15.84
CA LYS A 194 22.16 9.04 14.65
C LYS A 194 22.87 7.68 14.57
N LYS A 195 22.19 6.62 14.99
CA LYS A 195 22.66 5.23 14.91
C LYS A 195 22.27 4.62 13.56
N HIS A 196 22.93 5.07 12.51
CA HIS A 196 22.56 4.75 11.11
C HIS A 196 22.43 3.26 10.86
N LYS A 197 23.48 2.50 11.19
CA LYS A 197 23.53 1.05 10.89
C LYS A 197 22.43 0.28 11.62
N GLU A 198 22.19 0.60 12.89
CA GLU A 198 21.17 -0.06 13.72
C GLU A 198 19.77 0.18 13.15
N ALA A 199 19.47 1.42 12.76
CA ALA A 199 18.17 1.76 12.17
C ALA A 199 17.95 1.10 10.81
N GLU A 200 18.99 1.06 9.94
CA GLU A 200 18.93 0.38 8.64
C GLU A 200 18.69 -1.14 8.81
N ASP A 201 19.39 -1.78 9.73
CA ASP A 201 19.22 -3.19 10.00
C ASP A 201 17.81 -3.48 10.55
N MET A 202 17.26 -2.61 11.41
CA MET A 202 15.89 -2.76 11.92
C MET A 202 14.83 -2.54 10.84
N LEU A 203 14.98 -1.53 9.98
CA LEU A 203 14.07 -1.33 8.87
C LEU A 203 14.05 -2.54 7.92
N ARG A 204 15.22 -3.05 7.58
CA ARG A 204 15.36 -4.26 6.76
C ARG A 204 14.69 -5.46 7.42
N ASN A 205 14.94 -5.68 8.71
CA ASN A 205 14.36 -6.79 9.46
C ASN A 205 12.84 -6.69 9.55
N ASN A 206 12.30 -5.49 9.74
CA ASN A 206 10.87 -5.25 9.78
C ASN A 206 10.20 -5.72 8.47
N TRP A 207 10.71 -5.29 7.32
CA TRP A 207 10.22 -5.75 6.01
C TRP A 207 10.39 -7.25 5.78
N LEU A 208 11.55 -7.83 6.16
CA LEU A 208 11.79 -9.27 6.02
C LEU A 208 10.85 -10.09 6.91
N ASN A 209 10.52 -9.60 8.11
CA ASN A 209 9.56 -10.26 8.99
C ASN A 209 8.13 -10.21 8.43
N SER A 210 7.72 -9.09 7.83
CA SER A 210 6.44 -9.00 7.11
C SER A 210 6.39 -10.01 5.95
N LEU A 211 7.43 -10.06 5.11
CA LEU A 211 7.52 -11.04 4.03
C LEU A 211 7.45 -12.48 4.55
N ASN A 212 8.22 -12.82 5.58
CA ASN A 212 8.23 -14.18 6.14
C ASN A 212 6.87 -14.60 6.70
N ASN A 213 6.12 -13.67 7.31
CA ASN A 213 4.76 -13.94 7.76
C ASN A 213 3.84 -14.28 6.58
N ILE A 214 3.95 -13.54 5.46
CA ILE A 214 3.18 -13.83 4.24
C ILE A 214 3.52 -15.21 3.69
N LEU A 215 4.82 -15.54 3.60
CA LEU A 215 5.26 -16.82 3.06
C LEU A 215 4.81 -18.02 3.91
N SER A 216 4.76 -17.87 5.24
CA SER A 216 4.28 -18.92 6.16
C SER A 216 2.77 -19.15 6.11
N GLU A 217 2.00 -18.23 5.52
CA GLU A 217 0.54 -18.37 5.37
C GLU A 217 0.16 -18.92 3.99
N ASP A 218 1.10 -18.94 3.04
CA ASP A 218 0.90 -19.45 1.67
C ASP A 218 1.23 -20.97 1.55
N GLU A 219 1.95 -21.54 2.52
CA GLU A 219 2.25 -22.97 2.65
C GLU A 219 1.07 -23.76 3.24
#